data_4cf0756036248bfffc406c5298978d7f
#
_entry.id   4cf0756036248bfffc406c5298978d7f
#
_cell.length_a   1.000
_cell.length_b   1.000
_cell.length_c   1.000
_cell.angle_alpha   90.00
_cell.angle_beta   90.00
_cell.angle_gamma   90.00
#
_symmetry.space_group_name_H-M   'P 1'
#
loop_
_entity.id
_entity.type
_entity.pdbx_description
1 polymer ?
#
loop_
_entity_poly.entity_id
_entity_poly.type
_entity_poly.pdbx_seq_one_letter_code
_entity_poly.pdbx_strand_id
1 'polypeptide(L)'
;MKFEPWQPSDHEPLRNRSRELRRTVALPAFLLCENGEITSVEVLDLSYDGCSVETPVELAEGSTVKLSVSGLGAHDAQVRWYGEGKAGLAFAIQSSWERECVPRSSARVELTADIALRRVGRKHYRARVFDISNQGCKVEFVERPRLDELVWVKFEGLEAIEAEVCWRDGFHGGVKFLRPIYPSVFELLLARLIPERND
;
A
#
# COMPACT_ATOMS: atom_id res chain seq x y z
N MET A 1 27.04 15.90 -45.22
CA MET A 1 26.43 15.26 -44.08
C MET A 1 25.61 16.30 -43.36
N LYS A 2 24.28 16.27 -43.51
CA LYS A 2 23.38 17.20 -42.83
C LYS A 2 22.89 16.49 -41.54
N PHE A 3 23.18 17.08 -40.40
CA PHE A 3 22.59 16.65 -39.11
C PHE A 3 21.15 17.12 -39.07
N GLU A 4 20.20 16.19 -39.04
CA GLU A 4 18.82 16.50 -38.65
C GLU A 4 18.75 16.59 -37.15
N PRO A 5 18.05 17.61 -36.61
CA PRO A 5 17.85 17.74 -35.17
C PRO A 5 16.82 16.71 -34.70
N TRP A 6 17.18 15.99 -33.62
CA TRP A 6 16.32 15.10 -32.86
C TRP A 6 15.04 15.83 -32.43
N GLN A 7 13.88 15.33 -32.86
CA GLN A 7 12.59 15.78 -32.39
C GLN A 7 12.11 14.84 -31.28
N PRO A 8 11.74 15.34 -30.09
CA PRO A 8 11.10 14.53 -29.07
C PRO A 8 9.68 14.19 -29.52
N SER A 9 9.48 12.96 -29.97
CA SER A 9 8.17 12.40 -30.24
C SER A 9 7.48 12.06 -28.93
N ASP A 10 6.30 12.67 -28.77
CA ASP A 10 5.12 12.21 -28.06
C ASP A 10 5.31 11.62 -26.66
N HIS A 11 5.06 12.48 -25.68
CA HIS A 11 4.65 12.07 -24.35
C HIS A 11 3.32 11.32 -24.43
N GLU A 12 3.38 10.04 -24.69
CA GLU A 12 2.30 9.14 -24.32
C GLU A 12 2.11 9.22 -22.80
N PRO A 13 0.90 9.53 -22.31
CA PRO A 13 0.64 9.52 -20.88
C PRO A 13 0.89 8.11 -20.37
N LEU A 14 1.64 7.97 -19.28
CA LEU A 14 1.93 6.73 -18.55
C LEU A 14 0.65 6.10 -17.96
N ARG A 15 -0.33 5.86 -18.80
CA ARG A 15 -1.53 5.07 -18.56
C ARG A 15 -1.30 3.69 -19.15
N ASN A 16 -0.66 2.85 -18.43
CA ASN A 16 -0.83 1.38 -18.40
C ASN A 16 0.42 0.69 -17.85
N ARG A 17 0.81 1.00 -16.61
CA ARG A 17 1.65 0.05 -15.89
C ARG A 17 0.74 -1.09 -15.48
N SER A 18 0.96 -2.23 -16.13
CA SER A 18 0.35 -3.53 -15.94
C SER A 18 -0.35 -3.68 -14.58
N ARG A 19 -1.67 -3.91 -14.63
CA ARG A 19 -2.42 -4.51 -13.54
C ARG A 19 -1.80 -5.88 -13.25
N GLU A 20 -0.73 -5.91 -12.45
CA GLU A 20 -0.33 -7.13 -11.79
C GLU A 20 -1.54 -7.63 -11.01
N LEU A 21 -1.83 -8.91 -11.10
CA LEU A 21 -2.90 -9.60 -10.41
C LEU A 21 -2.93 -9.17 -8.93
N ARG A 22 -3.80 -8.20 -8.61
CA ARG A 22 -4.07 -7.77 -7.24
C ARG A 22 -4.73 -8.95 -6.55
N ARG A 23 -4.06 -9.54 -5.57
CA ARG A 23 -4.64 -10.60 -4.77
C ARG A 23 -5.65 -9.98 -3.82
N THR A 24 -6.86 -10.52 -3.83
CA THR A 24 -7.98 -10.11 -3.01
C THR A 24 -7.64 -10.17 -1.53
N VAL A 25 -7.83 -9.07 -0.82
CA VAL A 25 -7.82 -9.00 0.63
C VAL A 25 -9.28 -9.04 1.06
N ALA A 26 -9.82 -10.15 1.43
CA ALA A 26 -11.21 -10.24 1.86
C ALA A 26 -11.33 -9.72 3.32
N LEU A 27 -11.46 -8.39 3.52
CA LEU A 27 -11.71 -7.81 4.84
C LEU A 27 -13.14 -7.28 4.91
N PRO A 28 -14.00 -7.83 5.79
CA PRO A 28 -15.35 -7.30 6.00
C PRO A 28 -15.29 -5.91 6.61
N ALA A 29 -16.08 -5.00 6.08
CA ALA A 29 -16.14 -3.61 6.50
C ALA A 29 -17.54 -3.04 6.33
N PHE A 30 -17.76 -1.85 6.86
CA PHE A 30 -18.98 -1.07 6.67
C PHE A 30 -18.64 0.28 6.06
N LEU A 31 -19.44 0.71 5.10
CA LEU A 31 -19.42 2.06 4.56
C LEU A 31 -20.58 2.87 5.12
N LEU A 32 -20.26 4.02 5.68
CA LEU A 32 -21.25 5.05 6.05
C LEU A 32 -21.18 6.15 4.98
N CYS A 33 -22.25 6.32 4.24
CA CYS A 33 -22.39 7.35 3.21
C CYS A 33 -22.85 8.69 3.82
N GLU A 34 -22.68 9.80 3.08
CA GLU A 34 -23.11 11.15 3.53
C GLU A 34 -24.60 11.24 3.84
N ASN A 35 -25.43 10.44 3.17
CA ASN A 35 -26.88 10.36 3.43
C ASN A 35 -27.23 9.62 4.73
N GLY A 36 -26.23 9.13 5.48
CA GLY A 36 -26.40 8.34 6.71
C GLY A 36 -26.66 6.85 6.46
N GLU A 37 -26.68 6.39 5.24
CA GLU A 37 -26.83 4.98 4.91
C GLU A 37 -25.57 4.19 5.27
N ILE A 38 -25.74 3.05 5.94
CA ILE A 38 -24.67 2.12 6.29
C ILE A 38 -24.85 0.85 5.48
N THR A 39 -23.80 0.48 4.73
CA THR A 39 -23.81 -0.74 3.93
C THR A 39 -22.61 -1.62 4.27
N SER A 40 -22.81 -2.93 4.22
CA SER A 40 -21.73 -3.91 4.37
C SER A 40 -20.96 -4.00 3.06
N VAL A 41 -19.64 -3.97 3.16
CA VAL A 41 -18.71 -4.02 2.01
C VAL A 41 -17.54 -4.95 2.31
N GLU A 42 -16.84 -5.34 1.27
CA GLU A 42 -15.60 -6.12 1.38
C GLU A 42 -14.45 -5.32 0.79
N VAL A 43 -13.37 -5.14 1.56
CA VAL A 43 -12.13 -4.53 1.07
C VAL A 43 -11.41 -5.56 0.20
N LEU A 44 -11.17 -5.23 -1.06
CA LEU A 44 -10.61 -6.13 -2.06
C LEU A 44 -9.09 -6.00 -2.21
N ASP A 45 -8.59 -4.79 -2.18
CA ASP A 45 -7.15 -4.49 -2.30
C ASP A 45 -6.78 -3.21 -1.54
N LEU A 46 -5.47 -3.02 -1.34
CA LEU A 46 -4.90 -1.85 -0.69
C LEU A 46 -3.91 -1.17 -1.64
N SER A 47 -3.89 0.16 -1.61
CA SER A 47 -2.88 1.01 -2.22
C SER A 47 -2.17 1.85 -1.16
N TYR A 48 -1.24 2.72 -1.56
CA TYR A 48 -0.52 3.57 -0.60
C TYR A 48 -1.42 4.49 0.22
N ASP A 49 -2.47 4.98 -0.40
CA ASP A 49 -3.33 6.05 0.10
C ASP A 49 -4.82 5.69 0.09
N GLY A 50 -5.15 4.42 -0.19
CA GLY A 50 -6.54 4.02 -0.31
C GLY A 50 -6.74 2.52 -0.41
N CYS A 51 -7.95 2.13 -0.78
CA CYS A 51 -8.33 0.74 -1.02
C CYS A 51 -9.40 0.64 -2.12
N SER A 52 -9.63 -0.56 -2.63
CA SER A 52 -10.85 -0.86 -3.36
C SER A 52 -11.79 -1.69 -2.51
N VAL A 53 -13.09 -1.47 -2.68
CA VAL A 53 -14.14 -2.20 -1.98
C VAL A 53 -15.16 -2.76 -2.96
N GLU A 54 -15.74 -3.91 -2.64
CA GLU A 54 -16.95 -4.40 -3.26
C GLU A 54 -18.16 -3.89 -2.45
N THR A 55 -19.11 -3.26 -3.15
CA THR A 55 -20.26 -2.59 -2.52
C THR A 55 -21.53 -2.82 -3.33
N PRO A 56 -22.65 -3.15 -2.67
CA PRO A 56 -23.93 -3.30 -3.34
C PRO A 56 -24.61 -1.96 -3.65
N VAL A 57 -24.09 -0.85 -3.09
CA VAL A 57 -24.67 0.49 -3.23
C VAL A 57 -23.86 1.31 -4.22
N GLU A 58 -24.54 2.03 -5.12
CA GLU A 58 -23.91 2.97 -6.02
C GLU A 58 -23.37 4.17 -5.26
N LEU A 59 -22.10 4.49 -5.50
CA LEU A 59 -21.40 5.59 -4.87
C LEU A 59 -21.09 6.68 -5.88
N ALA A 60 -21.40 7.92 -5.54
CA ALA A 60 -21.06 9.06 -6.40
C ALA A 60 -19.54 9.35 -6.32
N GLU A 61 -18.90 9.49 -7.47
CA GLU A 61 -17.50 9.91 -7.53
C GLU A 61 -17.33 11.29 -6.87
N GLY A 62 -16.28 11.43 -6.06
CA GLY A 62 -16.01 12.65 -5.31
C GLY A 62 -16.74 12.76 -3.96
N SER A 63 -17.75 11.92 -3.69
CA SER A 63 -18.43 11.92 -2.39
C SER A 63 -17.52 11.45 -1.26
N THR A 64 -17.81 11.89 -0.04
CA THR A 64 -17.12 11.47 1.17
C THR A 64 -17.86 10.30 1.81
N VAL A 65 -17.11 9.31 2.21
CA VAL A 65 -17.61 8.13 2.93
C VAL A 65 -16.74 7.84 4.14
N LYS A 66 -17.27 7.10 5.13
CA LYS A 66 -16.46 6.54 6.21
C LYS A 66 -16.38 5.04 6.04
N LEU A 67 -15.17 4.51 5.90
CA LEU A 67 -14.91 3.08 5.92
C LEU A 67 -14.64 2.65 7.36
N SER A 68 -15.46 1.76 7.90
CA SER A 68 -15.30 1.18 9.24
C SER A 68 -14.95 -0.30 9.10
N VAL A 69 -13.80 -0.67 9.63
CA VAL A 69 -13.35 -2.07 9.69
C VAL A 69 -13.40 -2.53 11.14
N SER A 70 -13.93 -3.73 11.37
CA SER A 70 -14.07 -4.29 12.74
C SER A 70 -12.72 -4.33 13.46
N GLY A 71 -12.65 -3.74 14.64
CA GLY A 71 -11.44 -3.67 15.45
C GLY A 71 -10.45 -2.56 15.08
N LEU A 72 -10.65 -1.84 13.95
CA LEU A 72 -9.72 -0.82 13.46
C LEU A 72 -10.31 0.61 13.46
N GLY A 73 -11.61 0.74 13.71
CA GLY A 73 -12.25 2.04 13.71
C GLY A 73 -12.77 2.50 12.34
N ALA A 74 -13.11 3.78 12.25
CA ALA A 74 -13.68 4.39 11.05
C ALA A 74 -12.73 5.44 10.46
N HIS A 75 -12.51 5.37 9.15
CA HIS A 75 -11.62 6.22 8.39
C HIS A 75 -12.38 7.01 7.34
N ASP A 76 -12.15 8.33 7.27
CA ASP A 76 -12.73 9.18 6.25
C ASP A 76 -12.04 8.92 4.91
N ALA A 77 -12.83 8.73 3.85
CA ALA A 77 -12.35 8.45 2.52
C ALA A 77 -13.18 9.18 1.46
N GLN A 78 -12.59 9.47 0.32
CA GLN A 78 -13.25 10.02 -0.86
C GLN A 78 -13.37 8.95 -1.94
N VAL A 79 -14.54 8.82 -2.53
CA VAL A 79 -14.77 7.95 -3.70
C VAL A 79 -14.04 8.50 -4.91
N ARG A 80 -13.13 7.73 -5.47
CA ARG A 80 -12.36 8.11 -6.67
C ARG A 80 -12.97 7.61 -7.96
N TRP A 81 -13.56 6.44 -7.89
CA TRP A 81 -14.27 5.82 -9.00
C TRP A 81 -15.29 4.81 -8.47
N TYR A 82 -16.32 4.55 -9.24
CA TYR A 82 -17.30 3.49 -9.02
C TYR A 82 -17.62 2.78 -10.35
N GLY A 83 -17.76 1.46 -10.31
CA GLY A 83 -18.16 0.67 -11.47
C GLY A 83 -18.26 -0.81 -11.15
N GLU A 84 -19.22 -1.47 -11.75
CA GLU A 84 -19.44 -2.93 -11.64
C GLU A 84 -19.53 -3.44 -10.18
N GLY A 85 -20.20 -2.68 -9.30
CA GLY A 85 -20.34 -3.03 -7.89
C GLY A 85 -19.06 -2.87 -7.07
N LYS A 86 -18.07 -2.13 -7.57
CA LYS A 86 -16.80 -1.84 -6.90
C LYS A 86 -16.53 -0.35 -6.86
N ALA A 87 -15.84 0.08 -5.83
CA ALA A 87 -15.42 1.46 -5.68
C ALA A 87 -13.96 1.56 -5.25
N GLY A 88 -13.25 2.55 -5.77
CA GLY A 88 -11.93 2.97 -5.28
C GLY A 88 -12.07 4.10 -4.28
N LEU A 89 -11.53 3.91 -3.10
CA LEU A 89 -11.55 4.86 -2.00
C LEU A 89 -10.15 5.41 -1.76
N ALA A 90 -10.00 6.72 -1.70
CA ALA A 90 -8.79 7.39 -1.25
C ALA A 90 -9.01 7.93 0.16
N PHE A 91 -8.13 7.57 1.09
CA PHE A 91 -8.18 8.10 2.46
C PHE A 91 -7.79 9.58 2.48
N ALA A 92 -8.47 10.36 3.30
CA ALA A 92 -8.14 11.76 3.48
C ALA A 92 -6.72 11.90 4.03
N ILE A 93 -5.93 12.74 3.37
CA ILE A 93 -4.61 13.13 3.87
C ILE A 93 -4.87 13.89 5.17
N GLN A 94 -4.57 13.30 6.32
CA GLN A 94 -4.42 14.10 7.51
C GLN A 94 -3.22 15.00 7.28
N SER A 95 -3.46 16.30 7.16
CA SER A 95 -2.48 17.34 6.80
C SER A 95 -1.28 17.48 7.76
N SER A 96 -1.17 16.61 8.75
CA SER A 96 -0.04 16.53 9.69
C SER A 96 1.22 15.87 9.14
N TRP A 97 1.20 15.34 7.90
CA TRP A 97 2.35 14.65 7.28
C TRP A 97 3.22 15.52 6.39
N GLU A 98 2.78 16.76 6.10
CA GLU A 98 3.63 17.73 5.45
C GLU A 98 4.65 18.28 6.47
N ARG A 99 5.90 17.83 6.37
CA ARG A 99 7.07 18.44 7.00
C ARG A 99 7.31 18.16 8.47
N GLU A 100 7.39 16.91 8.90
CA GLU A 100 8.31 16.61 9.99
C GLU A 100 9.18 15.42 9.60
N CYS A 101 10.49 15.68 9.59
CA CYS A 101 11.50 14.65 9.81
C CYS A 101 11.18 14.07 11.20
N VAL A 102 10.23 13.14 11.25
CA VAL A 102 9.78 12.55 12.52
C VAL A 102 10.98 11.82 13.10
N PRO A 103 11.41 12.21 14.32
CA PRO A 103 12.38 11.40 15.06
C PRO A 103 11.83 9.98 15.17
N ARG A 104 12.68 8.97 15.07
CA ARG A 104 12.50 7.51 15.05
C ARG A 104 11.44 6.95 16.02
N SER A 105 10.18 7.33 15.90
CA SER A 105 9.09 6.96 16.81
C SER A 105 7.81 6.44 16.17
N SER A 106 7.87 5.91 14.94
CA SER A 106 6.77 5.05 14.52
C SER A 106 6.96 3.70 15.22
N ALA A 107 5.98 3.33 16.05
CA ALA A 107 5.96 2.03 16.69
C ALA A 107 6.13 0.93 15.63
N ARG A 108 7.14 0.07 15.82
CA ARG A 108 7.33 -1.10 14.99
C ARG A 108 6.49 -2.22 15.55
N VAL A 109 5.83 -2.92 14.67
CA VAL A 109 5.07 -4.12 15.00
C VAL A 109 5.94 -5.32 14.62
N GLU A 110 6.28 -6.14 15.62
CA GLU A 110 6.96 -7.40 15.39
C GLU A 110 5.96 -8.39 14.79
N LEU A 111 6.30 -8.93 13.64
CA LEU A 111 5.52 -9.94 12.95
C LEU A 111 6.43 -10.75 12.03
N THR A 112 6.00 -11.94 11.67
CA THR A 112 6.65 -12.72 10.63
C THR A 112 5.66 -12.92 9.48
N ALA A 113 5.98 -12.35 8.32
CA ALA A 113 5.15 -12.46 7.13
C ALA A 113 6.00 -12.71 5.88
N ASP A 114 5.43 -13.47 4.96
CA ASP A 114 6.01 -13.64 3.63
C ASP A 114 5.66 -12.46 2.74
N ILE A 115 6.66 -11.97 2.01
CA ILE A 115 6.54 -10.90 1.03
C ILE A 115 7.14 -11.33 -0.30
N ALA A 116 6.77 -10.63 -1.38
CA ALA A 116 7.57 -10.67 -2.60
C ALA A 116 8.54 -9.48 -2.60
N LEU A 117 9.81 -9.77 -2.79
CA LEU A 117 10.87 -8.76 -2.89
C LEU A 117 11.44 -8.77 -4.31
N ARG A 118 11.63 -7.60 -4.90
CA ARG A 118 12.26 -7.43 -6.21
C ARG A 118 13.39 -6.42 -6.10
N ARG A 119 14.52 -6.71 -6.73
CA ARG A 119 15.66 -5.81 -6.91
C ARG A 119 15.68 -5.27 -8.34
N VAL A 120 16.37 -4.16 -8.58
CA VAL A 120 16.53 -3.59 -9.91
C VAL A 120 17.11 -4.63 -10.89
N GLY A 121 16.45 -4.83 -12.04
CA GLY A 121 16.89 -5.77 -13.07
C GLY A 121 16.79 -7.25 -12.69
N ARG A 122 16.16 -7.60 -11.58
CA ARG A 122 15.99 -8.98 -11.10
C ARG A 122 14.51 -9.38 -11.05
N LYS A 123 14.27 -10.70 -11.10
CA LYS A 123 12.94 -11.26 -10.83
C LYS A 123 12.61 -11.11 -9.34
N HIS A 124 11.33 -11.04 -9.03
CA HIS A 124 10.88 -11.09 -7.63
C HIS A 124 11.12 -12.48 -7.05
N TYR A 125 11.39 -12.53 -5.75
CA TYR A 125 11.51 -13.75 -4.98
C TYR A 125 10.79 -13.60 -3.64
N ARG A 126 10.50 -14.73 -2.99
CA ARG A 126 9.87 -14.75 -1.68
C ARG A 126 10.90 -14.40 -0.61
N ALA A 127 10.55 -13.49 0.28
CA ALA A 127 11.37 -13.06 1.41
C ALA A 127 10.50 -13.00 2.67
N ARG A 128 11.14 -12.86 3.84
CA ARG A 128 10.44 -12.68 5.12
C ARG A 128 10.63 -11.29 5.66
N VAL A 129 9.57 -10.77 6.26
CA VAL A 129 9.59 -9.56 7.10
C VAL A 129 9.50 -9.98 8.55
N PHE A 130 10.28 -9.35 9.44
CA PHE A 130 10.32 -9.62 10.89
C PHE A 130 9.77 -8.48 11.73
N ASP A 131 9.80 -7.27 11.23
CA ASP A 131 9.14 -6.12 11.81
C ASP A 131 8.70 -5.17 10.71
N ILE A 132 7.67 -4.40 10.98
CA ILE A 132 7.15 -3.41 10.05
C ILE A 132 6.70 -2.15 10.80
N SER A 133 6.90 -1.01 10.16
CA SER A 133 6.27 0.26 10.50
C SER A 133 5.68 0.86 9.22
N ASN A 134 4.96 1.96 9.34
CA ASN A 134 4.48 2.68 8.16
C ASN A 134 5.61 3.29 7.30
N GLN A 135 6.85 3.33 7.80
CA GLN A 135 8.01 3.92 7.10
C GLN A 135 9.00 2.88 6.56
N GLY A 136 8.89 1.62 6.94
CA GLY A 136 9.83 0.59 6.51
C GLY A 136 9.68 -0.72 7.27
N CYS A 137 10.52 -1.68 6.91
CA CYS A 137 10.49 -3.01 7.53
C CYS A 137 11.89 -3.64 7.58
N LYS A 138 12.03 -4.68 8.40
CA LYS A 138 13.19 -5.56 8.43
C LYS A 138 12.94 -6.79 7.58
N VAL A 139 13.84 -7.06 6.64
CA VAL A 139 13.68 -8.12 5.62
C VAL A 139 14.86 -9.07 5.66
N GLU A 140 14.59 -10.35 5.43
CA GLU A 140 15.59 -11.35 5.09
C GLU A 140 15.75 -11.42 3.56
N PHE A 141 16.97 -11.19 3.07
CA PHE A 141 17.30 -11.24 1.66
C PHE A 141 17.85 -12.60 1.28
N VAL A 142 17.53 -13.07 0.08
CA VAL A 142 18.14 -14.29 -0.48
C VAL A 142 19.59 -14.02 -0.92
N GLU A 143 19.86 -12.84 -1.45
CA GLU A 143 21.19 -12.39 -1.84
C GLU A 143 21.57 -11.18 -1.00
N ARG A 144 22.84 -11.09 -0.58
CA ARG A 144 23.34 -9.96 0.22
C ARG A 144 23.00 -8.61 -0.44
N PRO A 145 22.22 -7.73 0.21
CA PRO A 145 21.84 -6.44 -0.40
C PRO A 145 23.01 -5.46 -0.36
N ARG A 146 22.95 -4.46 -1.23
CA ARG A 146 23.85 -3.28 -1.16
C ARG A 146 23.14 -2.19 -0.33
N LEU A 147 23.92 -1.36 0.36
CA LEU A 147 23.39 -0.12 0.95
C LEU A 147 22.91 0.80 -0.18
N ASP A 148 21.88 1.57 0.11
CA ASP A 148 21.24 2.52 -0.82
C ASP A 148 20.67 1.85 -2.11
N GLU A 149 20.53 0.52 -2.08
CA GLU A 149 19.92 -0.21 -3.19
C GLU A 149 18.41 -0.05 -3.17
N LEU A 150 17.83 0.29 -4.34
CA LEU A 150 16.39 0.31 -4.54
C LEU A 150 15.83 -1.10 -4.66
N VAL A 151 14.79 -1.35 -3.89
CA VAL A 151 14.04 -2.60 -3.87
C VAL A 151 12.54 -2.32 -3.90
N TRP A 152 11.76 -3.27 -4.35
CA TRP A 152 10.29 -3.24 -4.28
C TRP A 152 9.83 -4.32 -3.31
N VAL A 153 9.14 -3.90 -2.27
CA VAL A 153 8.53 -4.75 -1.26
C VAL A 153 7.05 -4.89 -1.55
N LYS A 154 6.55 -6.10 -1.69
CA LYS A 154 5.13 -6.35 -1.95
C LYS A 154 4.56 -7.25 -0.87
N PHE A 155 3.68 -6.70 -0.06
CA PHE A 155 2.84 -7.43 0.87
C PHE A 155 1.63 -8.01 0.12
N GLU A 156 1.05 -9.06 0.67
CA GLU A 156 -0.19 -9.60 0.12
C GLU A 156 -1.32 -8.58 0.27
N GLY A 157 -2.02 -8.30 -0.84
CA GLY A 157 -3.10 -7.33 -0.88
C GLY A 157 -2.69 -5.87 -1.03
N LEU A 158 -1.40 -5.52 -0.89
CA LEU A 158 -0.89 -4.16 -1.11
C LEU A 158 -0.13 -4.09 -2.43
N GLU A 159 -0.14 -2.94 -3.09
CA GLU A 159 0.74 -2.70 -4.25
C GLU A 159 2.23 -2.76 -3.85
N ALA A 160 3.11 -2.92 -4.85
CA ALA A 160 4.55 -2.98 -4.58
C ALA A 160 5.07 -1.61 -4.12
N ILE A 161 5.73 -1.58 -2.97
CA ILE A 161 6.26 -0.37 -2.34
C ILE A 161 7.73 -0.22 -2.73
N GLU A 162 8.09 0.95 -3.24
CA GLU A 162 9.48 1.30 -3.49
C GLU A 162 10.17 1.60 -2.15
N ALA A 163 11.34 1.01 -1.95
CA ALA A 163 12.11 1.13 -0.72
C ALA A 163 13.61 1.15 -1.01
N GLU A 164 14.36 1.67 -0.06
CA GLU A 164 15.82 1.74 -0.09
C GLU A 164 16.42 0.97 1.08
N VAL A 165 17.49 0.22 0.83
CA VAL A 165 18.22 -0.52 1.87
C VAL A 165 19.03 0.44 2.72
N CYS A 166 18.63 0.66 3.99
CA CYS A 166 19.29 1.60 4.90
C CYS A 166 20.40 0.99 5.74
N TRP A 167 20.28 -0.29 6.06
CA TRP A 167 21.30 -1.03 6.81
C TRP A 167 21.25 -2.51 6.45
N ARG A 168 22.33 -3.23 6.70
CA ARG A 168 22.43 -4.67 6.48
C ARG A 168 23.28 -5.33 7.56
N ASP A 169 22.91 -6.56 7.90
CA ASP A 169 23.68 -7.47 8.71
C ASP A 169 23.54 -8.89 8.13
N GLY A 170 24.61 -9.38 7.49
CA GLY A 170 24.56 -10.64 6.74
C GLY A 170 23.53 -10.59 5.61
N PHE A 171 22.51 -11.42 5.71
CA PHE A 171 21.36 -11.50 4.80
C PHE A 171 20.14 -10.70 5.29
N HIS A 172 20.18 -10.15 6.50
CA HIS A 172 19.14 -9.25 7.01
C HIS A 172 19.44 -7.80 6.63
N GLY A 173 18.40 -7.03 6.44
CA GLY A 173 18.51 -5.61 6.21
C GLY A 173 17.24 -4.85 6.56
N GLY A 174 17.42 -3.59 6.92
CA GLY A 174 16.31 -2.66 7.04
C GLY A 174 16.10 -1.92 5.74
N VAL A 175 14.86 -1.86 5.31
CA VAL A 175 14.44 -1.06 4.16
C VAL A 175 13.53 0.07 4.61
N LYS A 176 13.75 1.25 4.05
CA LYS A 176 12.92 2.44 4.25
C LYS A 176 12.06 2.64 3.01
N PHE A 177 10.76 2.75 3.18
CA PHE A 177 9.85 3.07 2.10
C PHE A 177 10.09 4.48 1.59
N LEU A 178 10.16 4.69 0.28
CA LEU A 178 10.31 6.02 -0.31
C LEU A 178 9.07 6.88 -0.06
N ARG A 179 7.92 6.23 0.06
CA ARG A 179 6.66 6.84 0.49
C ARG A 179 6.15 6.07 1.70
N PRO A 180 5.94 6.73 2.85
CA PRO A 180 5.34 6.09 4.00
C PRO A 180 3.94 5.56 3.65
N ILE A 181 3.57 4.40 4.19
CA ILE A 181 2.20 3.90 4.10
C ILE A 181 1.32 4.80 4.98
N TYR A 182 0.19 5.23 4.46
CA TYR A 182 -0.77 6.02 5.25
C TYR A 182 -1.24 5.21 6.46
N PRO A 183 -1.44 5.86 7.63
CA PRO A 183 -1.81 5.15 8.86
C PRO A 183 -3.00 4.22 8.69
N SER A 184 -4.06 4.69 8.03
CA SER A 184 -5.26 3.88 7.80
C SER A 184 -4.99 2.64 6.94
N VAL A 185 -4.15 2.77 5.90
CA VAL A 185 -3.73 1.63 5.07
C VAL A 185 -2.83 0.70 5.86
N PHE A 186 -1.95 1.25 6.70
CA PHE A 186 -1.05 0.46 7.54
C PHE A 186 -1.83 -0.37 8.57
N GLU A 187 -2.85 0.19 9.20
CA GLU A 187 -3.74 -0.55 10.11
C GLU A 187 -4.47 -1.69 9.40
N LEU A 188 -5.01 -1.43 8.19
CA LEU A 188 -5.64 -2.48 7.36
C LEU A 188 -4.64 -3.57 6.98
N LEU A 189 -3.41 -3.19 6.65
CA LEU A 189 -2.34 -4.14 6.34
C LEU A 189 -2.00 -5.00 7.56
N LEU A 190 -1.87 -4.42 8.75
CA LEU A 190 -1.60 -5.14 9.98
C LEU A 190 -2.71 -6.14 10.33
N ALA A 191 -3.97 -5.76 10.20
CA ALA A 191 -5.10 -6.67 10.39
C ALA A 191 -5.05 -7.90 9.47
N ARG A 192 -4.48 -7.73 8.28
CA ARG A 192 -4.29 -8.82 7.32
C ARG A 192 -3.10 -9.71 7.67
N LEU A 193 -1.99 -9.09 8.10
CA LEU A 193 -0.74 -9.80 8.38
C LEU A 193 -0.76 -10.53 9.74
N ILE A 194 -1.55 -10.03 10.68
CA ILE A 194 -1.71 -10.58 12.03
C ILE A 194 -3.18 -11.03 12.16
N PRO A 195 -3.53 -12.24 11.67
CA PRO A 195 -4.88 -12.75 11.87
C PRO A 195 -5.17 -12.84 13.36
N GLU A 196 -6.35 -12.33 13.77
CA GLU A 196 -6.80 -12.46 15.15
C GLU A 196 -6.73 -13.94 15.58
N ARG A 197 -6.02 -14.21 16.68
CA ARG A 197 -6.13 -15.50 17.34
C ARG A 197 -7.56 -15.57 17.86
N ASN A 198 -8.38 -16.36 17.17
CA ASN A 198 -9.62 -16.84 17.76
C ASN A 198 -9.23 -17.75 18.94
N ASP A 199 -9.31 -17.21 20.15
CA ASP A 199 -9.38 -18.00 21.38
C ASP A 199 -10.74 -18.71 21.48
#